data_4ba5a93de9b41a9c65cc2b055500a29b
#
_entry.id   4ba5a93de9b41a9c65cc2b055500a29b
#
_cell.length_a   1.000
_cell.length_b   1.000
_cell.length_c   1.000
_cell.angle_alpha   90.00
_cell.angle_beta   90.00
_cell.angle_gamma   90.00
#
_symmetry.space_group_name_H-M   'P 1'
#
loop_
_entity.id
_entity.type
_entity.pdbx_description
1 polymer ?
#
loop_
_entity_poly.entity_id
_entity_poly.type
_entity_poly.pdbx_seq_one_letter_code
_entity_poly.pdbx_strand_id
1 'polypeptide(L)'
;MILTPPISIEDYIIQLLRDGPIGTIELIARIRKHLPNATKQAVYSALRKLKGQEVVVVHNKQASLSIQWLRKLEVFVNIAAERSFDAELRSNGILALTDGDRIEYHFKNAHLMDSFWWHASALLLETQPDTEPVYIYHSHEWFLHARRNTELDFIRYIKNKRRTLFLAVSRNTPLDKLAAEDFDGNTAQYYMYPTPPFPKNNYYLNVFNDYVFEVWLDKAMSNELDSLYLNAKTITPNTLEEIKLLISKSGKSRMIISRDQNRAEKLKKFLGKHFIIPLREATKR
;
A
#
# COMPACT_ATOMS: atom_id res chain seq x y z
N MET A 1 20.09 -3.62 5.04
CA MET A 1 19.24 -3.93 3.84
C MET A 1 18.30 -2.77 3.56
N ILE A 2 18.12 -2.30 2.31
CA ILE A 2 17.51 -0.99 1.98
C ILE A 2 16.03 -0.90 2.32
N LEU A 3 15.31 -2.00 2.26
CA LEU A 3 13.85 -2.07 2.42
C LEU A 3 13.40 -2.72 3.72
N THR A 4 14.32 -3.00 4.63
CA THR A 4 14.02 -3.54 5.96
C THR A 4 14.32 -2.50 7.04
N PRO A 5 13.74 -2.60 8.24
CA PRO A 5 14.14 -1.76 9.36
C PRO A 5 15.67 -1.79 9.53
N PRO A 6 16.31 -0.64 9.77
CA PRO A 6 17.75 -0.54 9.87
C PRO A 6 18.25 -1.29 11.12
N ILE A 7 19.24 -2.16 10.93
CA ILE A 7 19.86 -2.94 11.99
C ILE A 7 21.35 -2.62 12.16
N SER A 8 21.95 -1.94 11.19
CA SER A 8 23.37 -1.55 11.16
C SER A 8 23.55 -0.05 10.98
N ILE A 9 24.74 0.46 11.29
CA ILE A 9 25.09 1.88 11.05
C ILE A 9 24.94 2.22 9.56
N GLU A 10 25.33 1.31 8.67
CA GLU A 10 25.20 1.46 7.22
C GLU A 10 23.73 1.59 6.81
N ASP A 11 22.83 0.77 7.35
CA ASP A 11 21.41 0.84 7.05
C ASP A 11 20.83 2.19 7.49
N TYR A 12 21.19 2.68 8.70
CA TYR A 12 20.76 4.00 9.18
C TYR A 12 21.29 5.15 8.30
N ILE A 13 22.55 5.06 7.83
CA ILE A 13 23.11 6.05 6.90
C ILE A 13 22.25 6.12 5.64
N ILE A 14 22.00 4.98 5.01
CA ILE A 14 21.21 4.90 3.77
C ILE A 14 19.81 5.46 3.98
N GLN A 15 19.13 5.08 5.06
CA GLN A 15 17.79 5.57 5.37
C GLN A 15 17.75 7.09 5.59
N LEU A 16 18.69 7.63 6.37
CA LEU A 16 18.73 9.06 6.64
C LEU A 16 19.04 9.88 5.38
N LEU A 17 19.87 9.35 4.48
CA LEU A 17 20.21 10.00 3.21
C LEU A 17 19.13 9.87 2.14
N ARG A 18 18.09 9.07 2.36
CA ARG A 18 16.93 8.96 1.46
C ARG A 18 16.24 10.30 1.24
N ASP A 19 16.17 11.11 2.28
CA ASP A 19 15.45 12.39 2.28
C ASP A 19 16.32 13.56 1.78
N GLY A 20 17.58 13.29 1.39
CA GLY A 20 18.50 14.26 0.81
C GLY A 20 19.89 14.26 1.44
N PRO A 21 20.78 15.16 0.97
CA PRO A 21 22.14 15.31 1.50
C PRO A 21 22.14 15.79 2.95
N ILE A 22 23.00 15.20 3.79
CA ILE A 22 23.13 15.55 5.21
C ILE A 22 24.61 15.82 5.52
N GLY A 23 24.88 16.86 6.35
CA GLY A 23 26.20 17.12 6.87
C GLY A 23 26.73 15.96 7.73
N THR A 24 28.00 15.58 7.58
CA THR A 24 28.56 14.39 8.27
C THR A 24 28.47 14.48 9.80
N ILE A 25 28.53 15.70 10.39
CA ILE A 25 28.38 15.90 11.82
C ILE A 25 26.93 15.67 12.24
N GLU A 26 25.99 16.21 11.48
CA GLU A 26 24.56 16.02 11.71
C GLU A 26 24.15 14.55 11.54
N LEU A 27 24.67 13.88 10.53
CA LEU A 27 24.45 12.47 10.30
C LEU A 27 24.86 11.62 11.52
N ILE A 28 26.04 11.90 12.09
CA ILE A 28 26.50 11.25 13.32
C ILE A 28 25.53 11.50 14.48
N ALA A 29 25.07 12.73 14.65
CA ALA A 29 24.13 13.07 15.71
C ALA A 29 22.80 12.36 15.57
N ARG A 30 22.25 12.26 14.33
CA ARG A 30 21.01 11.54 14.05
C ARG A 30 21.15 10.03 14.27
N ILE A 31 22.25 9.43 13.84
CA ILE A 31 22.51 7.98 14.06
C ILE A 31 22.56 7.67 15.56
N ARG A 32 23.22 8.52 16.36
CA ARG A 32 23.30 8.32 17.83
C ARG A 32 21.94 8.38 18.54
N LYS A 33 20.96 9.08 18.00
CA LYS A 33 19.59 9.04 18.56
C LYS A 33 18.96 7.65 18.47
N HIS A 34 19.31 6.88 17.46
CA HIS A 34 18.79 5.51 17.26
C HIS A 34 19.76 4.44 17.79
N LEU A 35 21.07 4.70 17.73
CA LEU A 35 22.14 3.82 18.18
C LEU A 35 23.05 4.58 19.17
N PRO A 36 22.67 4.71 20.45
CA PRO A 36 23.42 5.52 21.42
C PRO A 36 24.91 5.13 21.57
N ASN A 37 25.22 3.85 21.36
CA ASN A 37 26.58 3.30 21.46
C ASN A 37 27.41 3.48 20.18
N ALA A 38 26.86 4.06 19.12
CA ALA A 38 27.60 4.29 17.89
C ALA A 38 28.70 5.36 18.08
N THR A 39 29.95 4.97 17.94
CA THR A 39 31.06 5.91 18.04
C THR A 39 31.20 6.72 16.74
N LYS A 40 31.75 7.93 16.86
CA LYS A 40 32.09 8.77 15.68
C LYS A 40 32.96 8.01 14.67
N GLN A 41 33.91 7.23 15.18
CA GLN A 41 34.83 6.44 14.37
C GLN A 41 34.09 5.31 13.62
N ALA A 42 33.12 4.63 14.25
CA ALA A 42 32.30 3.61 13.63
C ALA A 42 31.45 4.18 12.46
N VAL A 43 30.85 5.38 12.64
CA VAL A 43 30.09 6.05 11.58
C VAL A 43 30.98 6.44 10.40
N TYR A 44 32.18 6.98 10.64
CA TYR A 44 33.12 7.27 9.56
C TYR A 44 33.64 6.00 8.86
N SER A 45 33.81 4.89 9.58
CA SER A 45 34.15 3.60 8.99
C SER A 45 33.05 3.10 8.06
N ALA A 46 31.78 3.16 8.50
CA ALA A 46 30.62 2.81 7.69
C ALA A 46 30.48 3.71 6.45
N LEU A 47 30.69 5.03 6.59
CA LEU A 47 30.72 5.95 5.44
C LEU A 47 31.80 5.61 4.42
N ARG A 48 33.03 5.27 4.89
CA ARG A 48 34.12 4.85 3.99
C ARG A 48 33.77 3.55 3.25
N LYS A 49 33.17 2.59 3.93
CA LYS A 49 32.72 1.33 3.35
C LYS A 49 31.65 1.57 2.27
N LEU A 50 30.62 2.36 2.58
CA LEU A 50 29.55 2.71 1.64
C LEU A 50 30.07 3.53 0.45
N LYS A 51 31.05 4.41 0.67
CA LYS A 51 31.75 5.12 -0.41
C LYS A 51 32.52 4.16 -1.31
N GLY A 52 33.26 3.19 -0.74
CA GLY A 52 33.96 2.15 -1.50
C GLY A 52 33.02 1.25 -2.30
N GLN A 53 31.78 1.08 -1.85
CA GLN A 53 30.70 0.36 -2.56
C GLN A 53 29.90 1.25 -3.54
N GLU A 54 30.31 2.51 -3.73
CA GLU A 54 29.64 3.50 -4.59
C GLU A 54 28.19 3.83 -4.15
N VAL A 55 27.78 3.46 -2.95
CA VAL A 55 26.44 3.72 -2.41
C VAL A 55 26.28 5.18 -1.99
N VAL A 56 27.33 5.76 -1.41
CA VAL A 56 27.33 7.11 -0.85
C VAL A 56 28.45 7.93 -1.48
N VAL A 57 28.16 9.19 -1.77
CA VAL A 57 29.14 10.22 -2.14
C VAL A 57 29.30 11.19 -0.96
N VAL A 58 30.55 11.53 -0.65
CA VAL A 58 30.85 12.57 0.36
C VAL A 58 31.63 13.70 -0.32
N HIS A 59 31.05 14.87 -0.35
CA HIS A 59 31.63 16.10 -0.90
C HIS A 59 31.39 17.26 0.07
N ASN A 60 32.40 18.08 0.31
CA ASN A 60 32.33 19.27 1.20
C ASN A 60 31.68 18.97 2.58
N LYS A 61 32.04 17.86 3.21
CA LYS A 61 31.50 17.38 4.47
C LYS A 61 29.99 17.08 4.45
N GLN A 62 29.38 16.98 3.27
CA GLN A 62 28.03 16.48 3.07
C GLN A 62 28.06 15.07 2.50
N ALA A 63 27.24 14.18 3.03
CA ALA A 63 27.00 12.85 2.50
C ALA A 63 25.68 12.84 1.74
N SER A 64 25.65 12.16 0.61
CA SER A 64 24.44 11.91 -0.20
C SER A 64 24.46 10.52 -0.79
N LEU A 65 23.31 9.98 -1.20
CA LEU A 65 23.26 8.77 -2.00
C LEU A 65 23.85 9.03 -3.39
N SER A 66 24.56 8.03 -3.91
CA SER A 66 25.14 8.09 -5.26
C SER A 66 24.04 7.97 -6.31
N ILE A 67 23.97 8.91 -7.25
CA ILE A 67 23.03 8.87 -8.39
C ILE A 67 23.24 7.61 -9.24
N GLN A 68 24.50 7.19 -9.43
CA GLN A 68 24.80 5.97 -10.18
C GLN A 68 24.27 4.73 -9.48
N TRP A 69 24.40 4.66 -8.16
CA TRP A 69 23.86 3.57 -7.37
C TRP A 69 22.31 3.54 -7.39
N LEU A 70 21.65 4.70 -7.29
CA LEU A 70 20.19 4.80 -7.43
C LEU A 70 19.72 4.32 -8.80
N ARG A 71 20.43 4.67 -9.88
CA ARG A 71 20.14 4.14 -11.23
C ARG A 71 20.33 2.63 -11.33
N LYS A 72 21.40 2.07 -10.74
CA LYS A 72 21.59 0.61 -10.69
C LYS A 72 20.43 -0.08 -9.96
N LEU A 73 19.94 0.51 -8.88
CA LEU A 73 18.75 0.00 -8.15
C LEU A 73 17.47 0.08 -9.01
N GLU A 74 17.24 1.18 -9.69
CA GLU A 74 16.11 1.35 -10.59
C GLU A 74 16.09 0.28 -11.67
N VAL A 75 17.23 0.06 -12.35
CA VAL A 75 17.37 -1.00 -13.36
C VAL A 75 17.14 -2.38 -12.75
N PHE A 76 17.69 -2.66 -11.58
CA PHE A 76 17.48 -3.94 -10.88
C PHE A 76 16.00 -4.16 -10.56
N VAL A 77 15.33 -3.14 -10.03
CA VAL A 77 13.89 -3.22 -9.67
C VAL A 77 13.04 -3.46 -10.91
N ASN A 78 13.30 -2.74 -12.00
CA ASN A 78 12.55 -2.89 -13.26
C ASN A 78 12.70 -4.29 -13.84
N ILE A 79 13.94 -4.82 -13.94
CA ILE A 79 14.18 -6.19 -14.43
C ILE A 79 13.52 -7.23 -13.51
N ALA A 80 13.63 -7.05 -12.20
CA ALA A 80 13.03 -7.97 -11.24
C ALA A 80 11.51 -7.95 -11.32
N ALA A 81 10.91 -6.76 -11.49
CA ALA A 81 9.47 -6.61 -11.66
C ALA A 81 8.97 -7.27 -12.94
N GLU A 82 9.65 -7.03 -14.10
CA GLU A 82 9.32 -7.68 -15.38
C GLU A 82 9.38 -9.22 -15.27
N ARG A 83 10.45 -9.75 -14.69
CA ARG A 83 10.61 -11.19 -14.54
C ARG A 83 9.61 -11.80 -13.56
N SER A 84 9.26 -11.08 -12.49
CA SER A 84 8.23 -11.51 -11.54
C SER A 84 6.86 -11.50 -12.19
N PHE A 85 6.55 -10.49 -13.02
CA PHE A 85 5.34 -10.42 -13.81
C PHE A 85 5.23 -11.59 -14.80
N ASP A 86 6.32 -11.87 -15.56
CA ASP A 86 6.39 -13.01 -16.48
C ASP A 86 6.23 -14.35 -15.75
N ALA A 87 6.82 -14.50 -14.56
CA ALA A 87 6.69 -15.70 -13.75
C ALA A 87 5.23 -15.90 -13.27
N GLU A 88 4.57 -14.80 -12.83
CA GLU A 88 3.17 -14.83 -12.42
C GLU A 88 2.21 -15.14 -13.58
N LEU A 89 2.53 -14.65 -14.78
CA LEU A 89 1.78 -15.00 -16.00
C LEU A 89 1.94 -16.47 -16.42
N ARG A 90 3.12 -17.06 -16.17
CA ARG A 90 3.47 -18.42 -16.67
C ARG A 90 3.35 -19.51 -15.60
N SER A 91 3.29 -19.15 -14.33
CA SER A 91 3.22 -20.09 -13.20
C SER A 91 1.80 -20.23 -12.66
N ASN A 92 1.61 -21.08 -11.65
CA ASN A 92 0.35 -21.25 -10.92
C ASN A 92 0.02 -20.06 -10.02
N GLY A 93 0.22 -18.83 -10.49
CA GLY A 93 -0.05 -17.59 -9.78
C GLY A 93 -1.50 -17.12 -9.91
N ILE A 94 -1.76 -15.87 -9.51
CA ILE A 94 -3.10 -15.26 -9.48
C ILE A 94 -3.78 -15.34 -10.86
N LEU A 95 -3.04 -15.09 -11.93
CA LEU A 95 -3.57 -15.10 -13.31
C LEU A 95 -3.87 -16.50 -13.85
N ALA A 96 -3.30 -17.53 -13.25
CA ALA A 96 -3.53 -18.91 -13.62
C ALA A 96 -4.76 -19.54 -12.93
N LEU A 97 -5.38 -18.82 -11.97
CA LEU A 97 -6.58 -19.32 -11.29
C LEU A 97 -7.72 -19.56 -12.27
N THR A 98 -8.33 -20.74 -12.19
CA THR A 98 -9.58 -21.08 -12.85
C THR A 98 -10.78 -20.89 -11.92
N ASP A 99 -12.00 -20.91 -12.45
CA ASP A 99 -13.20 -20.73 -11.62
C ASP A 99 -13.28 -21.78 -10.52
N GLY A 100 -13.43 -21.35 -9.26
CA GLY A 100 -13.40 -22.17 -8.06
C GLY A 100 -12.03 -22.26 -7.36
N ASP A 101 -10.94 -21.83 -8.01
CA ASP A 101 -9.59 -21.85 -7.42
C ASP A 101 -9.36 -20.69 -6.45
N ARG A 102 -8.42 -20.88 -5.53
CA ARG A 102 -8.00 -19.85 -4.59
C ARG A 102 -6.55 -20.03 -4.15
N ILE A 103 -5.91 -18.91 -3.82
CA ILE A 103 -4.60 -18.85 -3.18
C ILE A 103 -4.72 -18.08 -1.87
N GLU A 104 -4.03 -18.53 -0.84
CA GLU A 104 -3.98 -17.88 0.47
C GLU A 104 -2.58 -17.38 0.77
N TYR A 105 -2.49 -16.12 1.21
CA TYR A 105 -1.26 -15.44 1.58
C TYR A 105 -1.30 -15.00 3.04
N HIS A 106 -0.17 -15.09 3.74
CA HIS A 106 0.00 -14.68 5.13
C HIS A 106 1.05 -13.59 5.25
N PHE A 107 0.76 -12.56 6.04
CA PHE A 107 1.62 -11.39 6.19
C PHE A 107 1.91 -11.10 7.66
N LYS A 108 3.14 -10.65 7.94
CA LYS A 108 3.60 -10.29 9.28
C LYS A 108 3.07 -8.95 9.79
N ASN A 109 2.55 -8.10 8.93
CA ASN A 109 1.92 -6.82 9.26
C ASN A 109 1.04 -6.33 8.11
N ALA A 110 0.23 -5.31 8.38
CA ALA A 110 -0.69 -4.75 7.39
C ALA A 110 0.04 -4.03 6.26
N HIS A 111 1.19 -3.43 6.50
CA HIS A 111 1.96 -2.72 5.47
C HIS A 111 2.46 -3.67 4.37
N LEU A 112 2.99 -4.85 4.74
CA LEU A 112 3.41 -5.86 3.75
C LEU A 112 2.22 -6.43 2.97
N MET A 113 1.12 -6.67 3.66
CA MET A 113 -0.13 -7.13 3.04
C MET A 113 -0.63 -6.13 2.01
N ASP A 114 -0.66 -4.87 2.36
CA ASP A 114 -1.12 -3.78 1.54
C ASP A 114 -0.24 -3.57 0.28
N SER A 115 1.09 -3.64 0.42
CA SER A 115 2.01 -3.59 -0.73
C SER A 115 1.77 -4.74 -1.72
N PHE A 116 1.49 -5.94 -1.21
CA PHE A 116 1.14 -7.08 -2.04
C PHE A 116 -0.25 -6.91 -2.69
N TRP A 117 -1.22 -6.40 -1.95
CA TRP A 117 -2.57 -6.14 -2.44
C TRP A 117 -2.56 -5.18 -3.64
N TRP A 118 -1.79 -4.09 -3.51
CA TRP A 118 -1.61 -3.15 -4.62
C TRP A 118 -1.02 -3.84 -5.87
N HIS A 119 0.05 -4.64 -5.68
CA HIS A 119 0.69 -5.39 -6.77
C HIS A 119 -0.29 -6.36 -7.45
N ALA A 120 -1.00 -7.17 -6.68
CA ALA A 120 -1.97 -8.11 -7.19
C ALA A 120 -3.14 -7.43 -7.94
N SER A 121 -3.59 -6.28 -7.40
CA SER A 121 -4.64 -5.47 -8.05
C SER A 121 -4.16 -4.88 -9.36
N ALA A 122 -2.94 -4.32 -9.41
CA ALA A 122 -2.36 -3.77 -10.63
C ALA A 122 -2.20 -4.84 -11.70
N LEU A 123 -1.75 -6.04 -11.33
CA LEU A 123 -1.62 -7.19 -12.23
C LEU A 123 -2.95 -7.55 -12.89
N LEU A 124 -4.04 -7.63 -12.13
CA LEU A 124 -5.38 -7.90 -12.68
C LEU A 124 -5.89 -6.75 -13.54
N LEU A 125 -5.67 -5.50 -13.13
CA LEU A 125 -6.07 -4.33 -13.90
C LEU A 125 -5.35 -4.23 -15.25
N GLU A 126 -4.10 -4.72 -15.36
CA GLU A 126 -3.37 -4.78 -16.63
C GLU A 126 -3.84 -5.91 -17.55
N THR A 127 -4.25 -7.04 -16.98
CA THR A 127 -4.50 -8.26 -17.76
C THR A 127 -5.98 -8.53 -18.04
N GLN A 128 -6.88 -7.92 -17.26
CA GLN A 128 -8.33 -8.15 -17.41
C GLN A 128 -8.98 -7.07 -18.29
N PRO A 129 -10.04 -7.42 -19.05
CA PRO A 129 -10.78 -6.45 -19.89
C PRO A 129 -11.30 -5.26 -19.09
N ASP A 130 -11.21 -4.06 -19.68
CA ASP A 130 -11.54 -2.77 -19.04
C ASP A 130 -13.06 -2.50 -19.00
N THR A 131 -13.88 -3.48 -18.65
CA THR A 131 -15.31 -3.33 -18.84
C THR A 131 -16.11 -3.12 -17.56
N GLU A 132 -15.61 -3.57 -16.42
CA GLU A 132 -16.38 -3.56 -15.17
C GLU A 132 -15.80 -2.62 -14.11
N PRO A 133 -16.67 -2.06 -13.24
CA PRO A 133 -16.21 -1.33 -12.07
C PRO A 133 -15.37 -2.19 -11.14
N VAL A 134 -14.50 -1.55 -10.38
CA VAL A 134 -13.79 -2.14 -9.24
C VAL A 134 -14.62 -1.88 -7.98
N TYR A 135 -14.95 -2.91 -7.24
CA TYR A 135 -15.71 -2.81 -5.99
C TYR A 135 -14.79 -3.06 -4.82
N ILE A 136 -14.78 -2.12 -3.88
CA ILE A 136 -13.95 -2.18 -2.68
C ILE A 136 -14.83 -2.00 -1.45
N TYR A 137 -14.56 -2.77 -0.41
CA TYR A 137 -15.10 -2.59 0.91
C TYR A 137 -13.99 -2.59 1.96
N HIS A 138 -13.97 -1.56 2.78
CA HIS A 138 -13.06 -1.42 3.90
C HIS A 138 -13.83 -1.22 5.21
N SER A 139 -13.28 -1.70 6.33
CA SER A 139 -13.82 -1.33 7.64
C SER A 139 -13.64 0.16 7.91
N HIS A 140 -12.46 0.70 7.56
CA HIS A 140 -12.12 2.12 7.54
C HIS A 140 -11.16 2.40 6.40
N GLU A 141 -11.21 3.63 5.86
CA GLU A 141 -10.30 4.06 4.79
C GLU A 141 -9.01 4.66 5.37
N TRP A 142 -8.20 3.81 5.99
CA TRP A 142 -6.91 4.24 6.55
C TRP A 142 -5.78 4.33 5.52
N PHE A 143 -5.93 3.70 4.36
CA PHE A 143 -4.93 3.69 3.30
C PHE A 143 -4.64 5.11 2.79
N LEU A 144 -5.69 5.89 2.51
CA LEU A 144 -5.56 7.30 2.11
C LEU A 144 -4.84 8.14 3.16
N HIS A 145 -5.05 7.86 4.44
CA HIS A 145 -4.36 8.60 5.50
C HIS A 145 -2.90 8.17 5.67
N ALA A 146 -2.61 6.88 5.53
CA ALA A 146 -1.27 6.33 5.69
C ALA A 146 -0.36 6.63 4.49
N ARG A 147 -0.91 6.59 3.25
CA ARG A 147 -0.15 6.62 1.99
C ARG A 147 -0.89 7.39 0.90
N ARG A 148 -1.34 8.58 1.21
CA ARG A 148 -2.21 9.40 0.36
C ARG A 148 -1.79 9.44 -1.11
N ASN A 149 -0.51 9.70 -1.40
CA ASN A 149 -0.04 9.82 -2.78
C ASN A 149 -0.21 8.51 -3.56
N THR A 150 0.12 7.36 -2.95
CA THR A 150 -0.03 6.04 -3.57
C THR A 150 -1.50 5.71 -3.86
N GLU A 151 -2.40 6.04 -2.93
CA GLU A 151 -3.83 5.80 -3.11
C GLU A 151 -4.45 6.71 -4.18
N LEU A 152 -4.06 7.98 -4.21
CA LEU A 152 -4.47 8.90 -5.27
C LEU A 152 -3.93 8.47 -6.64
N ASP A 153 -2.71 7.90 -6.69
CA ASP A 153 -2.15 7.30 -7.91
C ASP A 153 -2.97 6.09 -8.35
N PHE A 154 -3.43 5.25 -7.42
CA PHE A 154 -4.29 4.12 -7.72
C PHE A 154 -5.65 4.55 -8.27
N ILE A 155 -6.28 5.55 -7.66
CA ILE A 155 -7.54 6.13 -8.17
C ILE A 155 -7.34 6.68 -9.58
N ARG A 156 -6.26 7.43 -9.81
CA ARG A 156 -5.91 7.95 -11.14
C ARG A 156 -5.65 6.83 -12.16
N TYR A 157 -4.96 5.78 -11.72
CA TYR A 157 -4.68 4.62 -12.56
C TYR A 157 -5.96 3.91 -13.02
N ILE A 158 -6.91 3.65 -12.10
CA ILE A 158 -8.22 3.09 -12.43
C ILE A 158 -8.97 3.99 -13.44
N LYS A 159 -8.95 5.30 -13.21
CA LYS A 159 -9.57 6.30 -14.10
C LYS A 159 -8.94 6.28 -15.50
N ASN A 160 -7.61 6.20 -15.60
CA ASN A 160 -6.89 6.12 -16.88
C ASN A 160 -7.22 4.83 -17.65
N LYS A 161 -7.51 3.74 -16.93
CA LYS A 161 -8.04 2.48 -17.50
C LYS A 161 -9.54 2.57 -17.85
N ARG A 162 -10.17 3.75 -17.75
CA ARG A 162 -11.61 3.98 -18.02
C ARG A 162 -12.52 3.09 -17.17
N ARG A 163 -12.07 2.66 -15.99
CA ARG A 163 -12.88 1.93 -15.02
C ARG A 163 -13.47 2.88 -14.00
N THR A 164 -14.56 2.47 -13.38
CA THR A 164 -15.14 3.13 -12.21
C THR A 164 -14.69 2.44 -10.95
N LEU A 165 -14.37 3.21 -9.92
CA LEU A 165 -14.06 2.73 -8.59
C LEU A 165 -15.26 2.96 -7.66
N PHE A 166 -15.74 1.91 -7.02
CA PHE A 166 -16.76 1.96 -5.98
C PHE A 166 -16.14 1.51 -4.66
N LEU A 167 -15.94 2.45 -3.75
CA LEU A 167 -15.39 2.17 -2.42
C LEU A 167 -16.47 2.41 -1.36
N ALA A 168 -16.73 1.39 -0.57
CA ALA A 168 -17.62 1.46 0.57
C ALA A 168 -16.87 1.23 1.88
N VAL A 169 -17.23 1.97 2.93
CA VAL A 169 -16.68 1.76 4.27
C VAL A 169 -17.76 1.41 5.28
N SER A 170 -17.35 0.70 6.34
CA SER A 170 -18.29 0.13 7.30
C SER A 170 -18.98 1.15 8.19
N ARG A 171 -18.43 2.35 8.33
CA ARG A 171 -18.91 3.37 9.28
C ARG A 171 -18.77 4.78 8.71
N ASN A 172 -19.47 5.71 9.34
CA ASN A 172 -19.47 7.13 9.01
C ASN A 172 -18.72 7.92 10.09
N THR A 173 -17.42 7.67 10.25
CA THR A 173 -16.59 8.42 11.21
C THR A 173 -16.07 9.74 10.61
N PRO A 174 -15.59 10.70 11.43
CA PRO A 174 -15.00 11.92 10.90
C PRO A 174 -13.82 11.67 9.95
N LEU A 175 -12.97 10.66 10.23
CA LEU A 175 -11.83 10.31 9.36
C LEU A 175 -12.28 9.68 8.05
N ASP A 176 -13.32 8.84 8.05
CA ASP A 176 -13.90 8.29 6.81
C ASP A 176 -14.53 9.38 5.94
N LYS A 177 -15.13 10.42 6.56
CA LYS A 177 -15.64 11.59 5.83
C LYS A 177 -14.54 12.38 5.14
N LEU A 178 -13.41 12.57 5.83
CA LEU A 178 -12.25 13.24 5.23
C LEU A 178 -11.66 12.45 4.06
N ALA A 179 -11.64 11.12 4.15
CA ALA A 179 -11.23 10.28 3.04
C ALA A 179 -12.17 10.42 1.83
N ALA A 180 -13.48 10.60 2.06
CA ALA A 180 -14.47 10.76 1.00
C ALA A 180 -14.24 12.00 0.12
N GLU A 181 -13.56 13.04 0.63
CA GLU A 181 -13.26 14.27 -0.12
C GLU A 181 -12.33 14.04 -1.32
N ASP A 182 -11.59 12.93 -1.35
CA ASP A 182 -10.70 12.55 -2.46
C ASP A 182 -11.44 11.86 -3.63
N PHE A 183 -12.73 11.56 -3.47
CA PHE A 183 -13.54 10.87 -4.47
C PHE A 183 -14.41 11.87 -5.24
N ASP A 184 -14.40 11.76 -6.58
CA ASP A 184 -15.07 12.70 -7.48
C ASP A 184 -16.59 12.49 -7.61
N GLY A 185 -17.12 11.42 -7.00
CA GLY A 185 -18.54 11.06 -7.04
C GLY A 185 -19.02 10.52 -8.39
N ASN A 186 -18.17 10.44 -9.40
CA ASN A 186 -18.48 9.95 -10.74
C ASN A 186 -17.61 8.73 -11.10
N THR A 187 -16.33 8.95 -11.40
CA THR A 187 -15.39 7.86 -11.75
C THR A 187 -14.93 7.10 -10.51
N ALA A 188 -14.75 7.80 -9.40
CA ALA A 188 -14.49 7.23 -8.09
C ALA A 188 -15.59 7.66 -7.13
N GLN A 189 -16.38 6.71 -6.67
CA GLN A 189 -17.51 6.94 -5.77
C GLN A 189 -17.23 6.33 -4.40
N TYR A 190 -17.65 7.03 -3.35
CA TYR A 190 -17.45 6.63 -1.96
C TYR A 190 -18.78 6.53 -1.24
N TYR A 191 -18.96 5.46 -0.47
CA TYR A 191 -20.18 5.24 0.31
C TYR A 191 -19.85 4.82 1.75
N MET A 192 -20.49 5.44 2.71
CA MET A 192 -20.36 5.13 4.15
C MET A 192 -21.61 4.43 4.63
N TYR A 193 -21.48 3.17 5.05
CA TYR A 193 -22.61 2.44 5.61
C TYR A 193 -23.02 3.03 6.98
N PRO A 194 -24.31 3.19 7.26
CA PRO A 194 -24.77 3.61 8.60
C PRO A 194 -24.53 2.53 9.65
N THR A 195 -24.54 1.27 9.25
CA THR A 195 -24.21 0.10 10.06
C THR A 195 -23.33 -0.85 9.27
N PRO A 196 -22.30 -1.47 9.90
CA PRO A 196 -21.38 -2.36 9.20
C PRO A 196 -22.13 -3.49 8.47
N PRO A 197 -21.94 -3.66 7.15
CA PRO A 197 -22.60 -4.72 6.39
C PRO A 197 -21.95 -6.10 6.64
N PHE A 198 -20.72 -6.12 7.14
CA PHE A 198 -20.03 -7.33 7.56
C PHE A 198 -19.71 -7.27 9.06
N PRO A 199 -19.85 -8.39 9.79
CA PRO A 199 -19.79 -8.38 11.26
C PRO A 199 -18.38 -8.20 11.85
N LYS A 200 -17.32 -8.33 11.02
CA LYS A 200 -15.93 -8.26 11.47
C LYS A 200 -15.28 -6.95 11.05
N ASN A 201 -14.75 -6.20 12.02
CA ASN A 201 -14.03 -4.94 11.78
C ASN A 201 -12.64 -5.11 11.17
N ASN A 202 -12.14 -6.33 11.06
CA ASN A 202 -10.87 -6.66 10.43
C ASN A 202 -11.02 -7.26 9.03
N TYR A 203 -12.21 -7.20 8.45
CA TYR A 203 -12.51 -7.75 7.13
C TYR A 203 -12.54 -6.66 6.07
N TYR A 204 -11.83 -6.90 4.98
CA TYR A 204 -11.71 -6.04 3.80
C TYR A 204 -11.92 -6.87 2.55
N LEU A 205 -12.42 -6.26 1.49
CA LEU A 205 -12.85 -6.98 0.29
C LEU A 205 -12.63 -6.13 -0.95
N ASN A 206 -12.06 -6.75 -2.02
CA ASN A 206 -12.10 -6.19 -3.37
C ASN A 206 -12.68 -7.20 -4.33
N VAL A 207 -13.38 -6.70 -5.36
CA VAL A 207 -13.90 -7.52 -6.46
C VAL A 207 -13.46 -6.91 -7.78
N PHE A 208 -12.71 -7.69 -8.57
CA PHE A 208 -12.24 -7.37 -9.91
C PHE A 208 -12.75 -8.41 -10.88
N ASN A 209 -13.71 -8.09 -11.74
CA ASN A 209 -14.37 -9.05 -12.63
C ASN A 209 -14.86 -10.29 -11.84
N ASP A 210 -14.29 -11.47 -12.09
CA ASP A 210 -14.57 -12.73 -11.39
C ASP A 210 -13.60 -13.05 -10.23
N TYR A 211 -12.65 -12.14 -9.95
CA TYR A 211 -11.72 -12.27 -8.83
C TYR A 211 -12.26 -11.61 -7.57
N VAL A 212 -12.12 -12.31 -6.45
CA VAL A 212 -12.50 -11.85 -5.13
C VAL A 212 -11.28 -11.89 -4.21
N PHE A 213 -10.91 -10.73 -3.67
CA PHE A 213 -9.87 -10.58 -2.66
C PHE A 213 -10.54 -10.42 -1.31
N GLU A 214 -10.33 -11.34 -0.41
CA GLU A 214 -10.77 -11.24 0.97
C GLU A 214 -9.58 -11.08 1.87
N VAL A 215 -9.58 -10.04 2.68
CA VAL A 215 -8.48 -9.71 3.58
C VAL A 215 -8.97 -9.68 5.01
N TRP A 216 -8.22 -10.33 5.88
CA TRP A 216 -8.37 -10.24 7.32
C TRP A 216 -7.09 -9.66 7.91
N LEU A 217 -7.20 -8.44 8.42
CA LEU A 217 -6.11 -7.82 9.17
C LEU A 217 -5.96 -8.48 10.55
N ASP A 218 -4.80 -8.28 11.17
CA ASP A 218 -4.62 -8.66 12.57
C ASP A 218 -5.72 -8.04 13.44
N LYS A 219 -6.34 -8.87 14.28
CA LYS A 219 -7.52 -8.46 15.05
C LYS A 219 -7.19 -7.40 16.11
N ALA A 220 -6.03 -7.50 16.75
CA ALA A 220 -5.62 -6.53 17.78
C ALA A 220 -5.36 -5.18 17.12
N MET A 221 -4.61 -5.17 16.01
CA MET A 221 -4.38 -3.96 15.22
C MET A 221 -5.70 -3.33 14.74
N SER A 222 -6.63 -4.13 14.22
CA SER A 222 -7.93 -3.63 13.73
C SER A 222 -8.79 -3.03 14.83
N ASN A 223 -8.74 -3.58 16.05
CA ASN A 223 -9.44 -3.00 17.19
C ASN A 223 -8.84 -1.66 17.61
N GLU A 224 -7.50 -1.53 17.60
CA GLU A 224 -6.84 -0.26 17.89
C GLU A 224 -7.16 0.79 16.81
N LEU A 225 -7.18 0.39 15.53
CA LEU A 225 -7.55 1.25 14.43
C LEU A 225 -9.01 1.71 14.52
N ASP A 226 -9.95 0.80 14.81
CA ASP A 226 -11.37 1.10 15.03
C ASP A 226 -11.54 2.13 16.18
N SER A 227 -10.82 1.92 17.29
CA SER A 227 -10.82 2.87 18.42
C SER A 227 -10.28 4.24 18.02
N LEU A 228 -9.22 4.31 17.23
CA LEU A 228 -8.66 5.56 16.75
C LEU A 228 -9.67 6.31 15.86
N TYR A 229 -10.34 5.63 14.93
CA TYR A 229 -11.34 6.22 14.04
C TYR A 229 -12.60 6.70 14.77
N LEU A 230 -13.01 6.02 15.83
CA LEU A 230 -14.15 6.42 16.66
C LEU A 230 -13.85 7.65 17.53
N ASN A 231 -12.59 7.82 17.96
CA ASN A 231 -12.20 8.89 18.90
C ASN A 231 -11.63 10.12 18.20
N ALA A 232 -10.99 9.98 17.05
CA ALA A 232 -10.38 11.10 16.32
C ALA A 232 -11.44 11.92 15.60
N LYS A 233 -11.45 13.24 15.86
CA LYS A 233 -12.37 14.19 15.19
C LYS A 233 -11.78 14.80 13.93
N THR A 234 -10.46 14.87 13.85
CA THR A 234 -9.71 15.47 12.74
C THR A 234 -8.40 14.72 12.53
N ILE A 235 -7.82 14.89 11.33
CA ILE A 235 -6.47 14.38 11.05
C ILE A 235 -5.46 15.41 11.55
N THR A 236 -4.58 14.97 12.44
CA THR A 236 -3.41 15.70 12.91
C THR A 236 -2.15 14.93 12.49
N PRO A 237 -0.95 15.58 12.50
CA PRO A 237 0.30 14.84 12.31
C PRO A 237 0.45 13.65 13.26
N ASN A 238 -0.03 13.78 14.49
CA ASN A 238 -0.04 12.72 15.50
C ASN A 238 -0.94 11.56 15.07
N THR A 239 -2.17 11.83 14.59
CA THR A 239 -3.10 10.82 14.09
C THR A 239 -2.50 10.03 12.93
N LEU A 240 -1.81 10.72 12.00
CA LEU A 240 -1.13 10.07 10.87
C LEU A 240 0.02 9.16 11.33
N GLU A 241 0.82 9.61 12.31
CA GLU A 241 1.90 8.80 12.86
C GLU A 241 1.35 7.58 13.64
N GLU A 242 0.25 7.72 14.37
CA GLU A 242 -0.42 6.61 15.04
C GLU A 242 -0.91 5.56 14.03
N ILE A 243 -1.56 5.98 12.92
CA ILE A 243 -1.97 5.06 11.86
C ILE A 243 -0.76 4.32 11.29
N LYS A 244 0.33 5.02 10.93
CA LYS A 244 1.55 4.41 10.39
C LYS A 244 2.20 3.41 11.35
N LEU A 245 2.23 3.73 12.64
CA LEU A 245 2.73 2.84 13.67
C LEU A 245 1.87 1.58 13.78
N LEU A 246 0.54 1.72 13.79
CA LEU A 246 -0.39 0.60 13.87
C LEU A 246 -0.21 -0.38 12.72
N ILE A 247 -0.17 0.11 11.47
CA ILE A 247 -0.06 -0.76 10.28
C ILE A 247 1.32 -1.44 10.16
N SER A 248 2.34 -0.90 10.84
CA SER A 248 3.69 -1.45 10.87
C SER A 248 3.90 -2.45 12.02
N LYS A 249 2.98 -2.51 12.99
CA LYS A 249 3.05 -3.50 14.08
C LYS A 249 3.06 -4.93 13.54
N SER A 250 3.88 -5.77 14.15
CA SER A 250 3.86 -7.20 13.87
C SER A 250 2.51 -7.81 14.27
N GLY A 251 1.93 -8.57 13.37
CA GLY A 251 0.62 -9.21 13.56
C GLY A 251 0.39 -10.29 12.51
N LYS A 252 -0.78 -10.90 12.52
CA LYS A 252 -1.15 -11.97 11.59
C LYS A 252 -2.27 -11.46 10.66
N SER A 253 -1.88 -10.96 9.50
CA SER A 253 -2.83 -10.62 8.43
C SER A 253 -2.85 -11.73 7.39
N ARG A 254 -4.03 -11.92 6.78
CA ARG A 254 -4.27 -12.97 5.78
C ARG A 254 -5.03 -12.40 4.61
N MET A 255 -4.68 -12.81 3.39
CA MET A 255 -5.40 -12.50 2.18
C MET A 255 -5.72 -13.79 1.43
N ILE A 256 -6.95 -13.94 0.99
CA ILE A 256 -7.38 -14.99 0.06
C ILE A 256 -7.76 -14.31 -1.25
N ILE A 257 -7.15 -14.75 -2.33
CA ILE A 257 -7.52 -14.37 -3.69
C ILE A 257 -8.17 -15.60 -4.32
N SER A 258 -9.43 -15.47 -4.70
CA SER A 258 -10.17 -16.52 -5.40
C SER A 258 -10.68 -16.01 -6.74
N ARG A 259 -10.78 -16.92 -7.71
CA ARG A 259 -11.55 -16.72 -8.92
C ARG A 259 -12.86 -17.47 -8.76
N ASP A 260 -13.98 -16.74 -8.61
CA ASP A 260 -15.31 -17.31 -8.36
C ASP A 260 -16.37 -16.36 -8.92
N GLN A 261 -16.82 -16.66 -10.12
CA GLN A 261 -17.77 -15.85 -10.85
C GLN A 261 -19.09 -15.66 -10.07
N ASN A 262 -19.62 -16.71 -9.49
CA ASN A 262 -20.90 -16.65 -8.78
C ASN A 262 -20.81 -15.79 -7.52
N ARG A 263 -19.71 -15.90 -6.78
CA ARG A 263 -19.46 -15.11 -5.59
C ARG A 263 -19.20 -13.65 -5.93
N ALA A 264 -18.38 -13.39 -6.95
CA ALA A 264 -18.10 -12.06 -7.44
C ALA A 264 -19.39 -11.32 -7.82
N GLU A 265 -20.28 -11.96 -8.59
CA GLU A 265 -21.57 -11.36 -8.98
C GLU A 265 -22.48 -11.04 -7.79
N LYS A 266 -22.55 -11.92 -6.78
CA LYS A 266 -23.30 -11.65 -5.54
C LYS A 266 -22.75 -10.46 -4.78
N LEU A 267 -21.42 -10.37 -4.68
CA LEU A 267 -20.74 -9.27 -3.99
C LEU A 267 -20.86 -7.94 -4.75
N LYS A 268 -20.69 -7.93 -6.07
CA LYS A 268 -20.93 -6.76 -6.93
C LYS A 268 -22.37 -6.25 -6.77
N LYS A 269 -23.35 -7.14 -6.85
CA LYS A 269 -24.77 -6.79 -6.66
C LYS A 269 -25.02 -6.25 -5.25
N PHE A 270 -24.37 -6.79 -4.24
CA PHE A 270 -24.51 -6.35 -2.86
C PHE A 270 -23.88 -4.97 -2.64
N LEU A 271 -22.61 -4.79 -2.99
CA LEU A 271 -21.88 -3.55 -2.80
C LEU A 271 -22.39 -2.45 -3.75
N GLY A 272 -22.74 -2.80 -4.98
CA GLY A 272 -23.16 -1.86 -6.02
C GLY A 272 -24.49 -1.14 -5.77
N LYS A 273 -25.29 -1.57 -4.78
CA LYS A 273 -26.64 -1.00 -4.49
C LYS A 273 -26.63 0.50 -4.19
N HIS A 274 -25.49 1.02 -3.71
CA HIS A 274 -25.38 2.40 -3.26
C HIS A 274 -24.59 3.30 -4.21
N PHE A 275 -24.21 2.76 -5.39
CA PHE A 275 -23.40 3.46 -6.38
C PHE A 275 -24.17 3.66 -7.67
N ILE A 276 -23.81 4.74 -8.38
CA ILE A 276 -24.38 5.06 -9.69
C ILE A 276 -23.39 4.56 -10.74
N ILE A 277 -23.83 3.62 -11.57
CA ILE A 277 -23.02 3.17 -12.71
C ILE A 277 -23.08 4.26 -13.77
N PRO A 278 -21.97 4.97 -14.10
CA PRO A 278 -21.98 6.01 -15.10
C PRO A 278 -22.41 5.43 -16.45
N LEU A 279 -23.34 6.11 -17.12
CA LEU A 279 -23.70 5.77 -18.50
C LEU A 279 -22.44 5.96 -19.35
N ARG A 280 -21.93 4.89 -19.94
CA ARG A 280 -20.82 4.97 -20.88
C ARG A 280 -21.32 5.70 -22.11
N GLU A 281 -20.70 6.83 -22.46
CA GLU A 281 -20.88 7.41 -23.77
C GLU A 281 -20.51 6.34 -24.81
N ALA A 282 -21.50 5.97 -25.65
CA ALA A 282 -21.26 5.07 -26.74
C ALA A 282 -20.18 5.69 -27.63
N THR A 283 -18.99 5.10 -27.62
CA THR A 283 -17.90 5.52 -28.50
C THR A 283 -18.44 5.40 -29.92
N LYS A 284 -18.77 6.53 -30.54
CA LYS A 284 -19.04 6.57 -32.00
C LYS A 284 -17.76 6.03 -32.65
N ARG A 285 -17.87 4.85 -33.21
CA ARG A 285 -16.86 4.25 -34.09
C ARG A 285 -16.77 5.03 -35.40
#